data_1127f07679adb38b2af24e706b3565c3
#
_entry.id   1127f07679adb38b2af24e706b3565c3
#
_cell.length_a   1.000
_cell.length_b   1.000
_cell.length_c   1.000
_cell.angle_alpha   90.00
_cell.angle_beta   90.00
_cell.angle_gamma   90.00
#
_symmetry.space_group_name_H-M   'P 1'
#
loop_
_entity.id
_entity.type
_entity.pdbx_description
1 polymer ?
#
loop_
_entity_poly.entity_id
_entity_poly.type
_entity_poly.pdbx_seq_one_letter_code
_entity_poly.pdbx_strand_id
1 'polypeptide(L)'
;MKHSHVCSLFALVCATGVSAESYVIGVEKLAFAPHYSIDAQGQYQGFARELFDLFAAKSGVELSYKVLPVEELLPALLNGQVDLKYPDSDTWAQAQKTGKALSYSQGVVNYVDGVLVAPQRQGQSIEQVTRLAMVNGWTPWGYQELIDAGKIELTYSDDLRQMIRQALRKDTDGAYFNVVVATHYLDNIHARPGALVFDATLPHNRGSFHLSTIKHTEFLQRFDQFMLEHTAQIAALKSQHRVEANLDPERIGLEQWKLDFIERKKRKDAQAQ
;
A
#
# COMPACT_ATOMS: atom_id res chain seq x y z
N MET A 1 -69.68 35.05 29.24
CA MET A 1 -68.98 33.85 28.76
C MET A 1 -67.84 34.36 27.82
N LYS A 2 -66.58 34.28 28.27
CA LYS A 2 -65.39 34.72 27.49
C LYS A 2 -64.72 33.43 26.98
N HIS A 3 -64.67 33.26 25.67
CA HIS A 3 -63.94 32.15 25.05
C HIS A 3 -62.53 32.62 24.77
N SER A 4 -61.53 31.99 25.44
CA SER A 4 -60.09 32.18 25.21
C SER A 4 -59.64 31.18 24.14
N HIS A 5 -59.25 31.65 22.97
CA HIS A 5 -58.60 30.83 21.94
C HIS A 5 -57.10 30.76 22.23
N VAL A 6 -56.63 29.57 22.58
CA VAL A 6 -55.19 29.26 22.68
C VAL A 6 -54.72 28.87 21.28
N CYS A 7 -53.93 29.74 20.63
CA CYS A 7 -53.24 29.42 19.39
C CYS A 7 -51.96 28.64 19.74
N SER A 8 -51.95 27.33 19.51
CA SER A 8 -50.76 26.50 19.58
C SER A 8 -49.90 26.74 18.33
N LEU A 9 -48.78 27.38 18.51
CA LEU A 9 -47.78 27.58 17.47
C LEU A 9 -46.98 26.27 17.33
N PHE A 10 -47.22 25.50 16.29
CA PHE A 10 -46.41 24.34 15.93
C PHE A 10 -45.15 24.84 15.24
N ALA A 11 -44.00 24.82 15.94
CA ALA A 11 -42.67 25.08 15.35
C ALA A 11 -42.29 23.87 14.51
N LEU A 12 -42.31 24.01 13.19
CA LEU A 12 -41.80 23.03 12.23
C LEU A 12 -40.27 23.07 12.27
N VAL A 13 -39.64 22.13 12.98
CA VAL A 13 -38.19 21.96 12.95
C VAL A 13 -37.83 21.29 11.62
N CYS A 14 -37.42 22.08 10.63
CA CYS A 14 -36.78 21.56 9.43
C CYS A 14 -35.43 20.98 9.81
N ALA A 15 -35.36 19.68 9.99
CA ALA A 15 -34.10 18.96 10.03
C ALA A 15 -33.48 19.05 8.62
N THR A 16 -32.54 19.99 8.43
CA THR A 16 -31.66 19.98 7.26
C THR A 16 -30.80 18.75 7.37
N GLY A 17 -31.15 17.69 6.66
CA GLY A 17 -30.31 16.52 6.51
C GLY A 17 -29.00 16.97 5.88
N VAL A 18 -27.93 17.03 6.68
CA VAL A 18 -26.56 17.19 6.15
C VAL A 18 -26.29 15.88 5.40
N SER A 19 -26.32 15.92 4.07
CA SER A 19 -25.84 14.79 3.27
C SER A 19 -24.37 14.58 3.57
N ALA A 20 -23.99 13.39 3.94
CA ALA A 20 -22.58 13.07 4.13
C ALA A 20 -21.84 13.27 2.80
N GLU A 21 -20.67 13.90 2.88
CA GLU A 21 -19.77 14.01 1.72
C GLU A 21 -19.32 12.61 1.31
N SER A 22 -19.39 12.29 0.03
CA SER A 22 -19.01 10.96 -0.50
C SER A 22 -17.83 11.07 -1.45
N TYR A 23 -16.90 10.11 -1.33
CA TYR A 23 -15.69 10.06 -2.14
C TYR A 23 -15.42 8.66 -2.66
N VAL A 24 -14.82 8.60 -3.87
CA VAL A 24 -14.39 7.36 -4.52
C VAL A 24 -12.87 7.26 -4.44
N ILE A 25 -12.38 6.23 -3.74
CA ILE A 25 -10.95 5.90 -3.72
C ILE A 25 -10.66 4.87 -4.81
N GLY A 26 -9.82 5.21 -5.78
CA GLY A 26 -9.23 4.26 -6.71
C GLY A 26 -8.17 3.42 -6.01
N VAL A 27 -8.29 2.10 -6.10
CA VAL A 27 -7.40 1.14 -5.43
C VAL A 27 -6.93 0.07 -6.40
N GLU A 28 -5.74 -0.49 -6.16
CA GLU A 28 -5.12 -1.47 -7.04
C GLU A 28 -5.85 -2.82 -7.03
N LYS A 29 -6.10 -3.36 -8.22
CA LYS A 29 -6.55 -4.74 -8.42
C LYS A 29 -5.37 -5.70 -8.29
N LEU A 30 -4.85 -5.84 -7.08
CA LEU A 30 -3.67 -6.64 -6.79
C LEU A 30 -3.83 -7.41 -5.47
N ALA A 31 -3.33 -8.65 -5.43
CA ALA A 31 -3.19 -9.40 -4.17
C ALA A 31 -1.94 -8.91 -3.44
N PHE A 32 -2.08 -7.93 -2.57
CA PHE A 32 -0.99 -7.21 -1.91
C PHE A 32 -1.05 -7.34 -0.39
N ALA A 33 -1.48 -8.53 0.10
CA ALA A 33 -1.48 -8.80 1.54
C ALA A 33 -0.04 -8.72 2.10
N PRO A 34 0.15 -8.13 3.30
CA PRO A 34 -0.85 -7.79 4.31
C PRO A 34 -1.48 -6.39 4.17
N HIS A 35 -1.06 -5.57 3.20
CA HIS A 35 -1.56 -4.20 3.05
C HIS A 35 -3.01 -4.16 2.59
N TYR A 36 -3.32 -4.86 1.51
CA TYR A 36 -4.66 -4.99 0.95
C TYR A 36 -4.77 -6.21 0.02
N SER A 37 -5.98 -6.59 -0.29
CA SER A 37 -6.30 -7.61 -1.28
C SER A 37 -7.71 -7.41 -1.80
N ILE A 38 -8.06 -8.16 -2.85
CA ILE A 38 -9.40 -8.21 -3.40
C ILE A 38 -9.95 -9.60 -3.10
N ASP A 39 -11.12 -9.66 -2.49
CA ASP A 39 -11.77 -10.93 -2.20
C ASP A 39 -12.42 -11.57 -3.43
N ALA A 40 -13.02 -12.76 -3.26
CA ALA A 40 -13.66 -13.48 -4.35
C ALA A 40 -14.92 -12.76 -4.89
N GLN A 41 -15.48 -11.81 -4.14
CA GLN A 41 -16.60 -10.97 -4.53
C GLN A 41 -16.15 -9.65 -5.20
N GLY A 42 -14.84 -9.45 -5.36
CA GLY A 42 -14.27 -8.24 -5.95
C GLY A 42 -14.18 -7.06 -4.98
N GLN A 43 -14.34 -7.30 -3.66
CA GLN A 43 -14.30 -6.25 -2.65
C GLN A 43 -12.87 -6.01 -2.16
N TYR A 44 -12.52 -4.74 -2.03
CA TYR A 44 -11.27 -4.30 -1.43
C TYR A 44 -11.27 -4.56 0.07
N GLN A 45 -10.20 -5.14 0.61
CA GLN A 45 -10.07 -5.52 2.01
C GLN A 45 -8.63 -5.41 2.51
N GLY A 46 -8.41 -5.58 3.82
CA GLY A 46 -7.11 -5.55 4.50
C GLY A 46 -6.86 -4.24 5.22
N PHE A 47 -5.60 -4.02 5.63
CA PHE A 47 -5.19 -2.87 6.44
C PHE A 47 -5.69 -1.53 5.88
N ALA A 48 -5.47 -1.28 4.59
CA ALA A 48 -5.80 0.00 4.00
C ALA A 48 -7.31 0.25 4.01
N ARG A 49 -8.13 -0.78 3.74
CA ARG A 49 -9.59 -0.69 3.82
C ARG A 49 -10.03 -0.37 5.25
N GLU A 50 -9.52 -1.07 6.24
CA GLU A 50 -9.89 -0.86 7.64
C GLU A 50 -9.49 0.53 8.13
N LEU A 51 -8.31 1.04 7.72
CA LEU A 51 -7.88 2.39 8.04
C LEU A 51 -8.82 3.46 7.46
N PHE A 52 -9.19 3.34 6.19
CA PHE A 52 -10.06 4.31 5.54
C PHE A 52 -11.49 4.24 6.07
N ASP A 53 -12.00 3.05 6.36
CA ASP A 53 -13.32 2.89 7.00
C ASP A 53 -13.33 3.47 8.42
N LEU A 54 -12.22 3.35 9.17
CA LEU A 54 -12.07 3.99 10.47
C LEU A 54 -12.09 5.51 10.35
N PHE A 55 -11.38 6.08 9.37
CA PHE A 55 -11.43 7.50 9.07
C PHE A 55 -12.85 7.95 8.71
N ALA A 56 -13.53 7.23 7.81
CA ALA A 56 -14.89 7.53 7.40
C ALA A 56 -15.86 7.58 8.59
N ALA A 57 -15.79 6.59 9.48
CA ALA A 57 -16.60 6.52 10.68
C ALA A 57 -16.35 7.67 11.66
N LYS A 58 -15.11 8.19 11.73
CA LYS A 58 -14.74 9.29 12.62
C LYS A 58 -15.05 10.67 12.05
N SER A 59 -14.95 10.82 10.73
CA SER A 59 -15.11 12.10 10.03
C SER A 59 -16.49 12.33 9.46
N GLY A 60 -17.37 11.31 9.45
CA GLY A 60 -18.72 11.40 8.91
C GLY A 60 -18.79 11.49 7.38
N VAL A 61 -17.72 11.07 6.68
CA VAL A 61 -17.73 10.96 5.21
C VAL A 61 -18.12 9.55 4.79
N GLU A 62 -18.62 9.41 3.55
CA GLU A 62 -18.87 8.12 2.93
C GLU A 62 -17.75 7.79 1.94
N LEU A 63 -17.19 6.59 2.03
CA LEU A 63 -16.15 6.12 1.12
C LEU A 63 -16.64 4.94 0.30
N SER A 64 -16.33 4.97 -0.98
CA SER A 64 -16.47 3.84 -1.89
C SER A 64 -15.14 3.53 -2.55
N TYR A 65 -14.94 2.28 -2.99
CA TYR A 65 -13.67 1.81 -3.54
C TYR A 65 -13.87 1.35 -4.97
N LYS A 66 -13.11 1.95 -5.89
CA LYS A 66 -13.06 1.53 -7.29
C LYS A 66 -11.79 0.74 -7.54
N VAL A 67 -11.93 -0.57 -7.71
CA VAL A 67 -10.81 -1.49 -7.95
C VAL A 67 -10.43 -1.44 -9.42
N LEU A 68 -9.19 -1.07 -9.72
CA LEU A 68 -8.66 -0.89 -11.08
C LEU A 68 -7.29 -1.58 -11.24
N PRO A 69 -6.93 -2.03 -12.45
CA PRO A 69 -5.55 -2.36 -12.79
C PRO A 69 -4.59 -1.23 -12.40
N VAL A 70 -3.35 -1.56 -12.04
CA VAL A 70 -2.38 -0.58 -11.53
C VAL A 70 -2.14 0.55 -12.54
N GLU A 71 -1.99 0.20 -13.82
CA GLU A 71 -1.74 1.13 -14.92
C GLU A 71 -2.93 2.06 -15.22
N GLU A 72 -4.14 1.70 -14.80
CA GLU A 72 -5.34 2.50 -15.00
C GLU A 72 -5.60 3.51 -13.87
N LEU A 73 -4.98 3.33 -12.69
CA LEU A 73 -5.29 4.13 -11.50
C LEU A 73 -4.92 5.61 -11.67
N LEU A 74 -3.71 5.91 -12.12
CA LEU A 74 -3.29 7.31 -12.31
C LEU A 74 -4.10 7.99 -13.43
N PRO A 75 -4.33 7.39 -14.59
CA PRO A 75 -5.27 7.92 -15.57
C PRO A 75 -6.67 8.16 -15.02
N ALA A 76 -7.22 7.24 -14.21
CA ALA A 76 -8.54 7.40 -13.61
C ALA A 76 -8.60 8.61 -12.66
N LEU A 77 -7.56 8.84 -11.85
CA LEU A 77 -7.46 10.02 -10.99
C LEU A 77 -7.36 11.30 -11.83
N LEU A 78 -6.45 11.35 -12.80
CA LEU A 78 -6.23 12.53 -13.64
C LEU A 78 -7.44 12.92 -14.48
N ASN A 79 -8.29 11.96 -14.83
CA ASN A 79 -9.54 12.16 -15.59
C ASN A 79 -10.77 12.37 -14.67
N GLY A 80 -10.61 12.37 -13.35
CA GLY A 80 -11.68 12.58 -12.38
C GLY A 80 -12.69 11.42 -12.30
N GLN A 81 -12.28 10.22 -12.68
CA GLN A 81 -13.09 8.99 -12.54
C GLN A 81 -13.06 8.43 -11.12
N VAL A 82 -12.09 8.85 -10.32
CA VAL A 82 -11.96 8.65 -8.88
C VAL A 82 -11.52 9.97 -8.25
N ASP A 83 -11.87 10.18 -7.00
CA ASP A 83 -11.55 11.41 -6.25
C ASP A 83 -10.16 11.34 -5.62
N LEU A 84 -9.79 10.14 -5.18
CA LEU A 84 -8.50 9.83 -4.55
C LEU A 84 -7.91 8.55 -5.15
N LYS A 85 -6.58 8.42 -5.05
CA LYS A 85 -5.84 7.22 -5.42
C LYS A 85 -5.04 6.70 -4.22
N TYR A 86 -5.06 5.39 -4.00
CA TYR A 86 -4.22 4.70 -3.03
C TYR A 86 -3.81 3.29 -3.53
N PRO A 87 -2.55 2.88 -3.35
CA PRO A 87 -1.42 3.68 -2.89
C PRO A 87 -0.90 4.64 -3.96
N ASP A 88 -0.22 5.70 -3.53
CA ASP A 88 0.53 6.58 -4.42
C ASP A 88 1.81 7.09 -3.75
N SER A 89 2.73 7.64 -4.55
CA SER A 89 3.92 8.35 -4.13
C SER A 89 4.26 9.42 -5.15
N ASP A 90 4.79 10.54 -4.71
CA ASP A 90 5.25 11.62 -5.58
C ASP A 90 6.38 11.19 -6.51
N THR A 91 7.15 10.16 -6.12
CA THR A 91 8.26 9.62 -6.90
C THR A 91 7.85 8.63 -8.00
N TRP A 92 6.58 8.17 -8.00
CA TRP A 92 6.09 7.19 -8.99
C TRP A 92 5.51 7.86 -10.22
N ALA A 93 5.71 7.24 -11.39
CA ALA A 93 5.15 7.68 -12.68
C ALA A 93 5.34 9.18 -12.97
N GLN A 94 6.50 9.74 -12.63
CA GLN A 94 6.77 11.18 -12.71
C GLN A 94 6.54 11.77 -14.10
N ALA A 95 6.85 11.03 -15.16
CA ALA A 95 6.60 11.48 -16.52
C ALA A 95 5.12 11.77 -16.80
N GLN A 96 4.20 10.95 -16.24
CA GLN A 96 2.75 11.14 -16.38
C GLN A 96 2.21 12.23 -15.44
N LYS A 97 2.89 12.50 -14.33
CA LYS A 97 2.52 13.50 -13.33
C LYS A 97 3.04 14.91 -13.64
N THR A 98 4.02 15.03 -14.54
CA THR A 98 4.60 16.32 -14.91
C THR A 98 3.53 17.30 -15.39
N GLY A 99 3.50 18.50 -14.79
CA GLY A 99 2.52 19.55 -15.09
C GLY A 99 1.12 19.30 -14.52
N LYS A 100 0.93 18.28 -13.68
CA LYS A 100 -0.33 18.02 -12.97
C LYS A 100 -0.23 18.47 -11.51
N ALA A 101 -1.28 19.11 -11.01
CA ALA A 101 -1.36 19.57 -9.63
C ALA A 101 -1.88 18.42 -8.73
N LEU A 102 -1.01 17.46 -8.38
CA LEU A 102 -1.32 16.43 -7.41
C LEU A 102 -0.95 16.89 -6.00
N SER A 103 -1.85 16.63 -5.07
CA SER A 103 -1.61 16.75 -3.62
C SER A 103 -1.55 15.35 -3.00
N TYR A 104 -0.73 15.20 -1.96
CA TYR A 104 -0.50 13.94 -1.26
C TYR A 104 -0.79 14.11 0.23
N SER A 105 -1.33 13.08 0.88
CA SER A 105 -1.41 13.00 2.33
C SER A 105 -0.02 12.82 2.95
N GLN A 106 0.08 12.88 4.27
CA GLN A 106 1.22 12.31 4.98
C GLN A 106 1.33 10.80 4.71
N GLY A 107 2.50 10.23 5.02
CA GLY A 107 2.76 8.80 4.82
C GLY A 107 1.81 7.92 5.64
N VAL A 108 1.06 7.07 4.95
CA VAL A 108 0.11 6.12 5.57
C VAL A 108 0.86 4.93 6.16
N VAL A 109 1.72 4.31 5.36
CA VAL A 109 2.50 3.13 5.74
C VAL A 109 3.82 3.14 4.99
N ASN A 110 4.90 2.79 5.69
CA ASN A 110 6.23 2.72 5.09
C ASN A 110 6.40 1.43 4.29
N TYR A 111 7.20 1.50 3.23
CA TYR A 111 7.48 0.35 2.38
C TYR A 111 8.96 0.25 2.00
N VAL A 112 9.35 -0.92 1.55
CA VAL A 112 10.59 -1.15 0.79
C VAL A 112 10.23 -2.00 -0.42
N ASP A 113 10.54 -1.48 -1.60
CA ASP A 113 10.43 -2.19 -2.86
C ASP A 113 11.82 -2.45 -3.42
N GLY A 114 12.06 -3.68 -3.85
CA GLY A 114 13.35 -4.08 -4.36
C GLY A 114 13.33 -5.49 -4.96
N VAL A 115 14.48 -5.96 -5.34
CA VAL A 115 14.60 -7.27 -6.00
C VAL A 115 14.74 -8.39 -4.97
N LEU A 116 13.84 -9.37 -5.10
CA LEU A 116 13.96 -10.66 -4.43
C LEU A 116 14.58 -11.65 -5.41
N VAL A 117 15.63 -12.33 -4.96
CA VAL A 117 16.41 -13.29 -5.76
C VAL A 117 16.41 -14.66 -5.12
N ALA A 118 16.73 -15.71 -5.89
CA ALA A 118 17.04 -17.00 -5.29
C ALA A 118 18.25 -16.86 -4.34
N PRO A 119 18.29 -17.57 -3.18
CA PRO A 119 19.34 -17.39 -2.16
C PRO A 119 20.77 -17.47 -2.71
N GLN A 120 21.01 -18.30 -3.72
CA GLN A 120 22.32 -18.49 -4.36
C GLN A 120 22.77 -17.28 -5.21
N ARG A 121 21.84 -16.36 -5.50
CA ARG A 121 22.10 -15.14 -6.28
C ARG A 121 22.25 -13.90 -5.40
N GLN A 122 22.01 -14.01 -4.10
CA GLN A 122 22.11 -12.88 -3.19
C GLN A 122 23.56 -12.34 -3.15
N GLY A 123 23.70 -11.02 -3.25
CA GLY A 123 25.00 -10.33 -3.28
C GLY A 123 25.70 -10.39 -4.65
N GLN A 124 25.03 -10.84 -5.70
CA GLN A 124 25.57 -10.75 -7.05
C GLN A 124 25.49 -9.30 -7.56
N SER A 125 26.42 -8.95 -8.47
CA SER A 125 26.46 -7.60 -9.00
C SER A 125 25.26 -7.32 -9.92
N ILE A 126 24.91 -6.04 -10.04
CA ILE A 126 23.76 -5.59 -10.86
C ILE A 126 23.92 -5.97 -12.34
N GLU A 127 25.16 -6.08 -12.85
CA GLU A 127 25.44 -6.47 -14.24
C GLU A 127 25.01 -7.93 -14.52
N GLN A 128 24.79 -8.72 -13.48
CA GLN A 128 24.27 -10.10 -13.61
C GLN A 128 22.75 -10.17 -13.58
N VAL A 129 22.09 -9.03 -13.41
CA VAL A 129 20.63 -8.92 -13.48
C VAL A 129 20.24 -8.46 -14.87
N THR A 130 19.78 -9.38 -15.68
CA THR A 130 19.40 -9.14 -17.10
C THR A 130 17.93 -9.29 -17.37
N ARG A 131 17.19 -9.98 -16.48
CA ARG A 131 15.75 -10.20 -16.61
C ARG A 131 15.06 -10.07 -15.25
N LEU A 132 14.09 -9.17 -15.15
CA LEU A 132 13.30 -8.95 -13.93
C LEU A 132 11.81 -9.18 -14.18
N ALA A 133 11.17 -9.90 -13.28
CA ALA A 133 9.71 -9.91 -13.17
C ALA A 133 9.24 -8.69 -12.38
N MET A 134 8.18 -8.01 -12.83
CA MET A 134 7.55 -6.91 -12.10
C MET A 134 6.07 -6.77 -12.45
N VAL A 135 5.34 -5.98 -11.66
CA VAL A 135 3.94 -5.64 -11.92
C VAL A 135 3.86 -4.58 -13.02
N ASN A 136 2.92 -4.75 -13.94
CA ASN A 136 2.67 -3.73 -14.96
C ASN A 136 2.19 -2.42 -14.32
N GLY A 137 2.70 -1.28 -14.81
CA GLY A 137 2.40 0.05 -14.29
C GLY A 137 3.23 0.47 -13.06
N TRP A 138 4.09 -0.39 -12.52
CA TRP A 138 5.02 -0.01 -11.47
C TRP A 138 6.25 0.74 -12.00
N THR A 139 6.88 1.52 -11.13
CA THR A 139 8.12 2.25 -11.43
C THR A 139 9.33 1.41 -11.00
N PRO A 140 10.20 1.00 -11.93
CA PRO A 140 11.39 0.18 -11.62
C PRO A 140 12.52 1.08 -11.07
N TRP A 141 12.39 1.49 -9.83
CA TRP A 141 13.33 2.44 -9.21
C TRP A 141 14.78 1.93 -9.25
N GLY A 142 15.68 2.76 -9.75
CA GLY A 142 17.11 2.47 -9.87
C GLY A 142 17.48 1.56 -11.06
N TYR A 143 16.52 1.16 -11.88
CA TYR A 143 16.75 0.27 -13.05
C TYR A 143 16.46 0.93 -14.40
N GLN A 144 15.86 2.13 -14.42
CA GLN A 144 15.36 2.74 -15.65
C GLN A 144 16.47 2.90 -16.71
N GLU A 145 17.65 3.38 -16.32
CA GLU A 145 18.79 3.55 -17.26
C GLU A 145 19.24 2.22 -17.88
N LEU A 146 19.20 1.13 -17.11
CA LEU A 146 19.58 -0.19 -17.59
C LEU A 146 18.50 -0.78 -18.53
N ILE A 147 17.24 -0.49 -18.24
CA ILE A 147 16.09 -0.89 -19.09
C ILE A 147 16.15 -0.13 -20.41
N ASP A 148 16.34 1.20 -20.36
CA ASP A 148 16.42 2.06 -21.57
C ASP A 148 17.63 1.70 -22.44
N ALA A 149 18.72 1.24 -21.80
CA ALA A 149 19.91 0.74 -22.49
C ALA A 149 19.76 -0.70 -23.02
N GLY A 150 18.62 -1.34 -22.82
CA GLY A 150 18.37 -2.73 -23.23
C GLY A 150 19.20 -3.78 -22.49
N LYS A 151 19.74 -3.43 -21.30
CA LYS A 151 20.53 -4.34 -20.47
C LYS A 151 19.66 -5.19 -19.55
N ILE A 152 18.44 -4.73 -19.24
CA ILE A 152 17.46 -5.46 -18.44
C ILE A 152 16.16 -5.58 -19.24
N GLU A 153 15.68 -6.81 -19.39
CA GLU A 153 14.38 -7.15 -19.94
C GLU A 153 13.37 -7.31 -18.79
N LEU A 154 12.20 -6.69 -18.93
CA LEU A 154 11.10 -6.81 -17.97
C LEU A 154 10.09 -7.86 -18.42
N THR A 155 9.70 -8.73 -17.51
CA THR A 155 8.56 -9.62 -17.66
C THR A 155 7.46 -9.16 -16.71
N TYR A 156 6.30 -8.78 -17.26
CA TYR A 156 5.20 -8.26 -16.48
C TYR A 156 4.24 -9.35 -16.00
N SER A 157 3.77 -9.24 -14.78
CA SER A 157 2.72 -10.07 -14.20
C SER A 157 2.08 -9.38 -13.00
N ASP A 158 0.76 -9.45 -12.90
CA ASP A 158 -0.01 -9.00 -11.73
C ASP A 158 -0.18 -10.13 -10.69
N ASP A 159 0.35 -11.30 -10.96
CA ASP A 159 0.34 -12.46 -10.05
C ASP A 159 1.72 -12.68 -9.41
N LEU A 160 1.84 -12.31 -8.13
CA LEU A 160 3.06 -12.52 -7.35
C LEU A 160 3.53 -13.99 -7.35
N ARG A 161 2.60 -14.95 -7.35
CA ARG A 161 2.94 -16.38 -7.46
C ARG A 161 3.65 -16.69 -8.77
N GLN A 162 3.20 -16.11 -9.86
CA GLN A 162 3.84 -16.27 -11.16
C GLN A 162 5.25 -15.67 -11.15
N MET A 163 5.41 -14.45 -10.64
CA MET A 163 6.71 -13.78 -10.52
C MET A 163 7.72 -14.61 -9.68
N ILE A 164 7.29 -15.09 -8.51
CA ILE A 164 8.11 -15.97 -7.65
C ILE A 164 8.49 -17.24 -8.41
N ARG A 165 7.55 -17.85 -9.13
CA ARG A 165 7.80 -19.08 -9.91
C ARG A 165 8.82 -18.83 -11.01
N GLN A 166 8.73 -17.72 -11.73
CA GLN A 166 9.68 -17.33 -12.78
C GLN A 166 11.11 -17.20 -12.19
N ALA A 167 11.25 -16.48 -11.07
CA ALA A 167 12.54 -16.34 -10.39
C ALA A 167 13.11 -17.70 -9.91
N LEU A 168 12.29 -18.57 -9.33
CA LEU A 168 12.71 -19.90 -8.88
C LEU A 168 13.09 -20.85 -10.02
N ARG A 169 12.48 -20.71 -11.19
CA ARG A 169 12.79 -21.50 -12.39
C ARG A 169 13.96 -20.92 -13.19
N LYS A 170 14.47 -19.76 -12.77
CA LYS A 170 15.51 -19.01 -13.50
C LYS A 170 15.03 -18.49 -14.86
N ASP A 171 13.72 -18.34 -15.05
CA ASP A 171 13.14 -17.66 -16.19
C ASP A 171 13.43 -16.15 -16.11
N THR A 172 13.49 -15.62 -14.86
CA THR A 172 13.99 -14.29 -14.52
C THR A 172 15.10 -14.37 -13.47
N ASP A 173 15.93 -13.35 -13.36
CA ASP A 173 17.02 -13.27 -12.40
C ASP A 173 16.53 -12.90 -10.99
N GLY A 174 15.36 -12.26 -10.91
CA GLY A 174 14.66 -11.90 -9.68
C GLY A 174 13.28 -11.35 -9.97
N ALA A 175 12.58 -10.98 -8.89
CA ALA A 175 11.31 -10.30 -8.92
C ALA A 175 11.43 -8.95 -8.18
N TYR A 176 11.16 -7.84 -8.87
CA TYR A 176 11.06 -6.53 -8.24
C TYR A 176 9.68 -6.40 -7.62
N PHE A 177 9.62 -6.35 -6.30
CA PHE A 177 8.37 -6.33 -5.56
C PHE A 177 8.52 -5.69 -4.19
N ASN A 178 7.38 -5.46 -3.51
CA ASN A 178 7.36 -5.04 -2.12
C ASN A 178 7.88 -6.16 -1.22
N VAL A 179 8.90 -5.86 -0.41
CA VAL A 179 9.61 -6.87 0.40
C VAL A 179 8.72 -7.48 1.47
N VAL A 180 7.87 -6.66 2.14
CA VAL A 180 6.94 -7.13 3.18
C VAL A 180 5.90 -8.08 2.57
N VAL A 181 5.34 -7.70 1.43
CA VAL A 181 4.32 -8.50 0.74
C VAL A 181 4.89 -9.82 0.24
N ALA A 182 6.06 -9.79 -0.40
CA ALA A 182 6.69 -11.00 -0.91
C ALA A 182 7.09 -11.96 0.21
N THR A 183 7.66 -11.44 1.31
CA THR A 183 8.01 -12.25 2.49
C THR A 183 6.75 -12.82 3.15
N HIS A 184 5.70 -12.00 3.34
CA HIS A 184 4.42 -12.46 3.86
C HIS A 184 3.81 -13.58 3.00
N TYR A 185 3.86 -13.43 1.69
CA TYR A 185 3.35 -14.44 0.76
C TYR A 185 4.12 -15.76 0.88
N LEU A 186 5.46 -15.70 0.91
CA LEU A 186 6.30 -16.90 1.03
C LEU A 186 6.15 -17.60 2.38
N ASP A 187 5.99 -16.84 3.46
CA ASP A 187 5.90 -17.38 4.82
C ASP A 187 4.50 -17.93 5.14
N ASN A 188 3.44 -17.28 4.70
CA ASN A 188 2.09 -17.54 5.20
C ASN A 188 1.15 -18.13 4.13
N ILE A 189 1.35 -17.81 2.85
CA ILE A 189 0.42 -18.22 1.78
C ILE A 189 0.98 -19.39 0.97
N HIS A 190 2.25 -19.32 0.56
CA HIS A 190 2.88 -20.34 -0.28
C HIS A 190 3.73 -21.34 0.50
N ALA A 191 3.90 -21.13 1.80
CA ALA A 191 4.65 -21.98 2.74
C ALA A 191 6.03 -22.41 2.22
N ARG A 192 6.79 -21.47 1.64
CA ARG A 192 8.18 -21.65 1.20
C ARG A 192 9.06 -20.50 1.72
N PRO A 193 9.21 -20.38 3.05
CA PRO A 193 10.05 -19.35 3.65
C PRO A 193 11.48 -19.42 3.09
N GLY A 194 12.03 -18.26 2.73
CA GLY A 194 13.39 -18.17 2.19
C GLY A 194 13.59 -18.70 0.76
N ALA A 195 12.52 -19.07 0.04
CA ALA A 195 12.64 -19.49 -1.36
C ALA A 195 13.15 -18.38 -2.27
N LEU A 196 12.76 -17.13 -1.99
CA LEU A 196 13.40 -15.92 -2.48
C LEU A 196 13.79 -15.06 -1.28
N VAL A 197 14.89 -14.32 -1.41
CA VAL A 197 15.41 -13.41 -0.39
C VAL A 197 15.58 -12.01 -1.00
N PHE A 198 15.34 -10.98 -0.20
CA PHE A 198 15.61 -9.61 -0.60
C PHE A 198 17.12 -9.41 -0.71
N ASP A 199 17.58 -8.79 -1.79
CA ASP A 199 18.98 -8.43 -1.98
C ASP A 199 19.16 -6.92 -1.77
N ALA A 200 19.62 -6.54 -0.58
CA ALA A 200 19.86 -5.16 -0.21
C ALA A 200 21.07 -4.52 -0.94
N THR A 201 21.87 -5.30 -1.67
CA THR A 201 22.99 -4.78 -2.47
C THR A 201 22.53 -4.28 -3.83
N LEU A 202 21.35 -4.69 -4.28
CA LEU A 202 20.73 -4.24 -5.50
C LEU A 202 19.92 -2.94 -5.27
N PRO A 203 19.69 -2.12 -6.31
CA PRO A 203 18.87 -0.93 -6.21
C PRO A 203 17.50 -1.24 -5.61
N HIS A 204 17.11 -0.48 -4.60
CA HIS A 204 15.83 -0.61 -3.92
C HIS A 204 15.34 0.77 -3.46
N ASN A 205 14.04 0.90 -3.26
CA ASN A 205 13.40 2.13 -2.81
C ASN A 205 12.79 1.96 -1.43
N ARG A 206 12.92 3.01 -0.60
CA ARG A 206 12.24 3.14 0.69
C ARG A 206 11.39 4.39 0.64
N GLY A 207 10.16 4.29 1.08
CA GLY A 207 9.23 5.40 1.09
C GLY A 207 8.00 5.11 1.92
N SER A 208 6.98 5.92 1.70
CA SER A 208 5.66 5.72 2.29
C SER A 208 4.60 5.70 1.21
N PHE A 209 3.55 4.91 1.41
CA PHE A 209 2.34 5.01 0.61
C PHE A 209 1.52 6.21 1.07
N HIS A 210 0.98 6.95 0.13
CA HIS A 210 0.17 8.15 0.34
C HIS A 210 -1.19 8.01 -0.35
N LEU A 211 -2.19 8.71 0.15
CA LEU A 211 -3.35 9.10 -0.65
C LEU A 211 -2.96 10.26 -1.54
N SER A 212 -3.43 10.27 -2.78
CA SER A 212 -3.27 11.41 -3.69
C SER A 212 -4.60 11.87 -4.27
N THR A 213 -4.67 13.15 -4.64
CA THR A 213 -5.81 13.77 -5.28
C THR A 213 -5.41 14.95 -6.15
N ILE A 214 -6.27 15.30 -7.12
CA ILE A 214 -6.13 16.52 -7.91
C ILE A 214 -7.12 17.63 -7.49
N LYS A 215 -8.10 17.32 -6.65
CA LYS A 215 -9.20 18.23 -6.33
C LYS A 215 -9.53 18.36 -4.84
N HIS A 216 -9.29 17.33 -4.05
CA HIS A 216 -9.83 17.21 -2.70
C HIS A 216 -8.73 17.40 -1.63
N THR A 217 -7.98 18.49 -1.70
CA THR A 217 -6.90 18.79 -0.75
C THR A 217 -7.40 18.89 0.69
N GLU A 218 -8.62 19.42 0.89
CA GLU A 218 -9.24 19.49 2.22
C GLU A 218 -9.52 18.11 2.82
N PHE A 219 -9.88 17.13 1.99
CA PHE A 219 -9.99 15.74 2.42
C PHE A 219 -8.65 15.23 2.96
N LEU A 220 -7.54 15.47 2.24
CA LEU A 220 -6.21 15.06 2.70
C LEU A 220 -5.83 15.72 4.03
N GLN A 221 -6.12 17.00 4.21
CA GLN A 221 -5.86 17.71 5.48
C GLN A 221 -6.64 17.08 6.64
N ARG A 222 -7.92 16.75 6.44
CA ARG A 222 -8.75 16.05 7.45
C ARG A 222 -8.21 14.65 7.74
N PHE A 223 -7.79 13.93 6.71
CA PHE A 223 -7.19 12.61 6.84
C PHE A 223 -5.85 12.68 7.60
N ASP A 224 -4.99 13.65 7.29
CA ASP A 224 -3.72 13.86 7.99
C ASP A 224 -3.92 14.21 9.46
N GLN A 225 -4.90 15.05 9.76
CA GLN A 225 -5.28 15.38 11.14
C GLN A 225 -5.78 14.13 11.89
N PHE A 226 -6.65 13.32 11.25
CA PHE A 226 -7.10 12.05 11.81
C PHE A 226 -5.91 11.10 12.09
N MET A 227 -4.93 11.00 11.18
CA MET A 227 -3.74 10.17 11.38
C MET A 227 -2.94 10.60 12.62
N LEU A 228 -2.83 11.90 12.88
CA LEU A 228 -2.16 12.45 14.07
C LEU A 228 -2.95 12.17 15.35
N GLU A 229 -4.25 12.42 15.34
CA GLU A 229 -5.12 12.26 16.52
C GLU A 229 -5.29 10.80 16.95
N HIS A 230 -5.20 9.86 15.99
CA HIS A 230 -5.45 8.43 16.22
C HIS A 230 -4.19 7.57 16.10
N THR A 231 -3.00 8.17 16.29
CA THR A 231 -1.69 7.52 16.11
C THR A 231 -1.59 6.15 16.81
N ALA A 232 -2.06 6.05 18.07
CA ALA A 232 -1.99 4.79 18.81
C ALA A 232 -2.89 3.69 18.22
N GLN A 233 -4.10 4.06 17.77
CA GLN A 233 -5.04 3.14 17.15
C GLN A 233 -4.52 2.66 15.79
N ILE A 234 -3.95 3.57 15.02
CA ILE A 234 -3.35 3.26 13.71
C ILE A 234 -2.10 2.39 13.87
N ALA A 235 -1.26 2.66 14.87
CA ALA A 235 -0.11 1.80 15.20
C ALA A 235 -0.54 0.38 15.58
N ALA A 236 -1.62 0.24 16.36
CA ALA A 236 -2.20 -1.06 16.68
C ALA A 236 -2.71 -1.79 15.43
N LEU A 237 -3.39 -1.07 14.52
CA LEU A 237 -3.87 -1.62 13.24
C LEU A 237 -2.70 -2.07 12.34
N LYS A 238 -1.65 -1.25 12.22
CA LYS A 238 -0.42 -1.61 11.48
C LYS A 238 0.23 -2.86 12.05
N SER A 239 0.29 -2.96 13.39
CA SER A 239 0.85 -4.12 14.08
C SER A 239 0.01 -5.38 13.88
N GLN A 240 -1.32 -5.27 13.97
CA GLN A 240 -2.27 -6.37 13.74
C GLN A 240 -2.08 -6.96 12.34
N HIS A 241 -2.02 -6.12 11.31
CA HIS A 241 -1.82 -6.53 9.92
C HIS A 241 -0.35 -6.78 9.56
N ARG A 242 0.62 -6.34 10.41
CA ARG A 242 2.06 -6.50 10.17
C ARG A 242 2.55 -5.82 8.89
N VAL A 243 1.93 -4.73 8.49
CA VAL A 243 2.22 -4.04 7.22
C VAL A 243 3.59 -3.35 7.17
N GLU A 244 4.19 -3.07 8.32
CA GLU A 244 5.56 -2.53 8.45
C GLU A 244 6.50 -3.55 9.12
N ALA A 245 6.14 -4.84 9.08
CA ALA A 245 7.00 -5.86 9.63
C ALA A 245 8.34 -5.89 8.87
N ASN A 246 9.45 -5.89 9.63
CA ASN A 246 10.78 -6.11 9.10
C ASN A 246 11.34 -5.01 8.17
N LEU A 247 10.87 -3.78 8.32
CA LEU A 247 11.45 -2.63 7.59
C LEU A 247 12.77 -2.14 8.20
N ASP A 248 13.15 -2.62 9.37
CA ASP A 248 14.44 -2.37 10.00
C ASP A 248 15.56 -2.92 9.08
N PRO A 249 16.61 -2.14 8.78
CA PRO A 249 17.70 -2.55 7.89
C PRO A 249 18.34 -3.90 8.24
N GLU A 250 18.40 -4.25 9.54
CA GLU A 250 18.96 -5.52 10.00
C GLU A 250 17.99 -6.71 9.86
N ARG A 251 16.73 -6.44 9.58
CA ARG A 251 15.67 -7.45 9.61
C ARG A 251 14.90 -7.57 8.29
N ILE A 252 15.14 -6.64 7.40
CA ILE A 252 14.42 -6.57 6.13
C ILE A 252 14.61 -7.86 5.33
N GLY A 253 13.49 -8.43 4.91
CA GLY A 253 13.48 -9.68 4.13
C GLY A 253 13.81 -10.94 4.91
N LEU A 254 13.97 -10.88 6.26
CA LEU A 254 14.11 -12.08 7.07
C LEU A 254 12.78 -12.84 7.14
N GLU A 255 12.87 -14.15 7.08
CA GLU A 255 11.72 -15.03 7.28
C GLU A 255 11.14 -14.88 8.68
N GLN A 256 9.83 -15.05 8.82
CA GLN A 256 9.10 -14.86 10.06
C GLN A 256 9.69 -15.60 11.25
N TRP A 257 10.08 -16.88 11.07
CA TRP A 257 10.64 -17.67 12.15
C TRP A 257 11.96 -17.12 12.70
N LYS A 258 12.80 -16.51 11.84
CA LYS A 258 14.03 -15.83 12.27
C LYS A 258 13.72 -14.62 13.14
N LEU A 259 12.73 -13.86 12.78
CA LEU A 259 12.27 -12.70 13.55
C LEU A 259 11.72 -13.12 14.91
N ASP A 260 10.85 -14.14 14.93
CA ASP A 260 10.30 -14.68 16.17
C ASP A 260 11.40 -15.23 17.09
N PHE A 261 12.47 -15.78 16.49
CA PHE A 261 13.65 -16.24 17.25
C PHE A 261 14.41 -15.05 17.85
N ILE A 262 14.67 -13.99 17.05
CA ILE A 262 15.37 -12.78 17.51
C ILE A 262 14.59 -12.11 18.65
N GLU A 263 13.27 -11.98 18.51
CA GLU A 263 12.42 -11.37 19.53
C GLU A 263 12.35 -12.21 20.81
N ARG A 264 12.27 -13.53 20.70
CA ARG A 264 12.33 -14.44 21.88
C ARG A 264 13.66 -14.32 22.61
N LYS A 265 14.76 -14.23 21.86
CA LYS A 265 16.09 -14.04 22.45
C LYS A 265 16.17 -12.69 23.18
N LYS A 266 15.77 -11.59 22.56
CA LYS A 266 15.75 -10.25 23.21
C LYS A 266 14.94 -10.24 24.50
N ARG A 267 13.77 -10.89 24.52
CA ARG A 267 12.94 -10.99 25.75
C ARG A 267 13.61 -11.77 26.86
N LYS A 268 14.30 -12.89 26.53
CA LYS A 268 15.06 -13.67 27.51
C LYS A 268 16.23 -12.86 28.09
N ASP A 269 16.97 -12.17 27.23
CA ASP A 269 18.13 -11.36 27.64
C ASP A 269 17.68 -10.18 28.54
N ALA A 270 16.52 -9.55 28.25
CA ALA A 270 15.93 -8.48 29.08
C ALA A 270 15.38 -8.97 30.43
N GLN A 271 15.01 -10.23 30.56
CA GLN A 271 14.55 -10.83 31.83
C GLN A 271 15.71 -11.33 32.71
N ALA A 272 16.91 -11.46 32.14
CA ALA A 272 18.11 -11.92 32.82
C ALA A 272 18.96 -10.76 33.41
N GLN A 273 18.60 -9.52 33.10
CA GLN A 273 19.16 -8.29 33.70
C GLN A 273 18.27 -7.75 34.81
#